data_7286ca9fd7af1fae145d66abd70c5b2f
#
_entry.id   7286ca9fd7af1fae145d66abd70c5b2f
#
_cell.length_a   1.000
_cell.length_b   1.000
_cell.length_c   1.000
_cell.angle_alpha   90.00
_cell.angle_beta   90.00
_cell.angle_gamma   90.00
#
_symmetry.space_group_name_H-M   'P 1'
#
loop_
_entity.id
_entity.type
_entity.pdbx_description
1 polymer ?
#
loop_
_entity_poly.entity_id
_entity_poly.type
_entity_poly.pdbx_seq_one_letter_code
_entity_poly.pdbx_strand_id
1 'polypeptide(L)'
;MTRLRILGTGNAQAVECYNTCLAIENENGTMIVDAGGGNGILKILERENIELSNIHDIFVTHAHSDHIFGIFWLIRRIGETMNKGKMDGILTVYAHKELADFIIYVSKTILPNKVTSLFGDRIIFSIHEDRDERTIIGNKFTVFDLGSTKMKQFGFRMEYEGAKVFVDPGDEPLSERNYDLAKNADWMAHEAFCTYEDRERFKPYEKHHSTAMDAGRLAESLSVKNLILYHTEDKTLATRKERYTNDAEKGFSGNIFVPDDGESFIL
;
A
#
# COMPACT_ATOMS: atom_id res chain seq x y z
N MET A 1 -5.60 -6.60 -18.17
CA MET A 1 -4.23 -6.06 -17.92
C MET A 1 -4.27 -5.31 -16.60
N THR A 2 -3.42 -5.71 -15.66
CA THR A 2 -3.36 -5.12 -14.31
C THR A 2 -2.17 -4.18 -14.21
N ARG A 3 -2.39 -2.95 -13.76
CA ARG A 3 -1.37 -1.93 -13.53
C ARG A 3 -1.22 -1.67 -12.05
N LEU A 4 0.00 -1.68 -11.57
CA LEU A 4 0.37 -1.15 -10.26
C LEU A 4 0.98 0.24 -10.43
N ARG A 5 0.50 1.22 -9.70
CA ARG A 5 1.05 2.58 -9.66
C ARG A 5 1.50 2.90 -8.23
N ILE A 6 2.74 3.34 -8.09
CA ILE A 6 3.29 3.76 -6.80
C ILE A 6 2.99 5.25 -6.63
N LEU A 7 1.98 5.57 -5.85
CA LEU A 7 1.53 6.94 -5.65
C LEU A 7 2.45 7.72 -4.69
N GLY A 8 3.05 7.01 -3.74
CA GLY A 8 4.01 7.55 -2.79
C GLY A 8 5.01 6.50 -2.37
N THR A 9 6.26 6.89 -2.18
CA THR A 9 7.40 6.00 -1.93
C THR A 9 8.07 6.18 -0.58
N GLY A 10 7.73 7.25 0.15
CA GLY A 10 8.42 7.66 1.36
C GLY A 10 7.87 7.03 2.64
N ASN A 11 8.75 6.89 3.63
CA ASN A 11 8.38 6.51 5.00
C ASN A 11 7.73 7.68 5.76
N ALA A 12 7.40 7.48 7.05
CA ALA A 12 6.73 8.47 7.90
C ALA A 12 7.44 9.84 8.00
N GLN A 13 8.77 9.89 7.85
CA GLN A 13 9.57 11.12 7.99
C GLN A 13 9.91 11.76 6.64
N ALA A 14 9.46 11.19 5.54
CA ALA A 14 9.69 11.74 4.21
C ALA A 14 8.90 13.02 4.01
N VAL A 15 9.54 14.03 3.43
CA VAL A 15 8.94 15.33 3.07
C VAL A 15 9.19 15.70 1.61
N GLU A 16 10.19 15.08 0.96
CA GLU A 16 10.57 15.33 -0.42
C GLU A 16 9.84 14.39 -1.41
N CYS A 17 9.30 13.28 -0.91
CA CYS A 17 8.40 12.39 -1.63
C CYS A 17 7.16 12.13 -0.79
N TYR A 18 6.08 11.64 -1.42
CA TYR A 18 4.86 11.36 -0.69
C TYR A 18 4.96 10.05 0.10
N ASN A 19 4.23 9.98 1.21
CA ASN A 19 4.21 8.77 2.02
C ASN A 19 3.59 7.60 1.27
N THR A 20 3.98 6.38 1.66
CA THR A 20 3.62 5.14 0.99
C THR A 20 2.14 4.99 0.72
N CYS A 21 1.79 4.84 -0.54
CA CYS A 21 0.48 4.42 -1.00
C CYS A 21 0.54 3.95 -2.45
N LEU A 22 -0.36 3.05 -2.81
CA LEU A 22 -0.39 2.38 -4.11
C LEU A 22 -1.78 2.51 -4.75
N ALA A 23 -1.85 2.41 -6.08
CA ALA A 23 -3.08 2.14 -6.81
C ALA A 23 -2.92 0.88 -7.66
N ILE A 24 -3.89 -0.01 -7.59
CA ILE A 24 -4.01 -1.18 -8.47
C ILE A 24 -5.21 -0.95 -9.38
N GLU A 25 -4.95 -0.93 -10.69
CA GLU A 25 -5.92 -0.55 -11.71
C GLU A 25 -6.09 -1.70 -12.71
N ASN A 26 -7.33 -1.99 -13.07
CA ASN A 26 -7.67 -2.87 -14.19
C ASN A 26 -9.02 -2.46 -14.80
N GLU A 27 -9.57 -3.26 -15.70
CA GLU A 27 -10.87 -3.02 -16.35
C GLU A 27 -12.08 -2.96 -15.40
N ASN A 28 -11.95 -3.51 -14.17
CA ASN A 28 -13.02 -3.55 -13.18
C ASN A 28 -12.97 -2.34 -12.20
N GLY A 29 -11.93 -1.51 -12.26
CA GLY A 29 -11.82 -0.31 -11.43
C GLY A 29 -10.43 -0.10 -10.84
N THR A 30 -10.39 0.76 -9.81
CA THR A 30 -9.18 1.15 -9.09
C THR A 30 -9.34 0.84 -7.60
N MET A 31 -8.38 0.08 -7.07
CA MET A 31 -8.19 -0.11 -5.63
C MET A 31 -7.02 0.76 -5.16
N ILE A 32 -7.21 1.50 -4.08
CA ILE A 32 -6.14 2.23 -3.40
C ILE A 32 -5.68 1.42 -2.19
N VAL A 33 -4.37 1.30 -2.01
CA VAL A 33 -3.75 0.69 -0.83
C VAL A 33 -3.09 1.80 -0.03
N ASP A 34 -3.59 2.06 1.15
CA ASP A 34 -3.27 3.22 1.98
C ASP A 34 -3.46 4.57 1.25
N ALA A 35 -3.21 5.68 1.91
CA ALA A 35 -3.40 6.99 1.27
C ALA A 35 -2.40 8.05 1.73
N GLY A 36 -1.31 7.62 2.34
CA GLY A 36 -0.27 8.53 2.81
C GLY A 36 -0.70 9.42 3.97
N GLY A 37 0.11 10.42 4.28
CA GLY A 37 0.01 11.24 5.49
C GLY A 37 -0.97 12.42 5.42
N GLY A 38 -1.75 12.59 4.36
CA GLY A 38 -2.70 13.70 4.33
C GLY A 38 -3.35 14.01 2.99
N ASN A 39 -3.75 15.28 2.80
CA ASN A 39 -4.48 15.72 1.61
C ASN A 39 -3.65 15.73 0.31
N GLY A 40 -2.35 15.53 0.40
CA GLY A 40 -1.46 15.41 -0.76
C GLY A 40 -1.90 14.33 -1.73
N ILE A 41 -2.55 13.26 -1.24
CA ILE A 41 -3.12 12.20 -2.07
C ILE A 41 -4.06 12.74 -3.15
N LEU A 42 -4.85 13.76 -2.86
CA LEU A 42 -5.80 14.33 -3.82
C LEU A 42 -5.07 14.97 -5.02
N LYS A 43 -3.95 15.67 -4.75
CA LYS A 43 -3.11 16.25 -5.80
C LYS A 43 -2.41 15.19 -6.63
N ILE A 44 -2.01 14.09 -5.98
CA ILE A 44 -1.37 12.95 -6.66
C ILE A 44 -2.37 12.26 -7.58
N LEU A 45 -3.58 11.95 -7.11
CA LEU A 45 -4.63 11.35 -7.95
C LEU A 45 -4.95 12.23 -9.17
N GLU A 46 -5.03 13.55 -8.98
CA GLU A 46 -5.24 14.51 -10.09
C GLU A 46 -4.07 14.47 -11.10
N ARG A 47 -2.83 14.53 -10.60
CA ARG A 47 -1.61 14.47 -11.45
C ARG A 47 -1.53 13.17 -12.26
N GLU A 48 -1.91 12.06 -11.62
CA GLU A 48 -1.87 10.72 -12.23
C GLU A 48 -3.12 10.40 -13.06
N ASN A 49 -4.07 11.34 -13.16
CA ASN A 49 -5.35 11.17 -13.86
C ASN A 49 -6.18 9.97 -13.34
N ILE A 50 -6.15 9.74 -12.02
CA ILE A 50 -6.99 8.75 -11.37
C ILE A 50 -8.29 9.42 -10.93
N GLU A 51 -9.37 9.07 -11.62
CA GLU A 51 -10.69 9.63 -11.33
C GLU A 51 -11.26 9.06 -10.02
N LEU A 52 -11.71 9.93 -9.12
CA LEU A 52 -12.32 9.54 -7.85
C LEU A 52 -13.54 8.63 -8.03
N SER A 53 -14.28 8.79 -9.13
CA SER A 53 -15.43 7.97 -9.47
C SER A 53 -15.10 6.51 -9.81
N ASN A 54 -13.83 6.22 -10.10
CA ASN A 54 -13.36 4.87 -10.41
C ASN A 54 -12.76 4.15 -9.17
N ILE A 55 -12.64 4.86 -8.04
CA ILE A 55 -12.12 4.28 -6.79
C ILE A 55 -13.29 3.71 -6.00
N HIS A 56 -13.48 2.40 -6.11
CA HIS A 56 -14.53 1.67 -5.40
C HIS A 56 -13.99 0.85 -4.21
N ASP A 57 -12.69 0.69 -4.11
CA ASP A 57 -12.03 -0.15 -3.14
C ASP A 57 -10.83 0.58 -2.51
N ILE A 58 -10.75 0.59 -1.19
CA ILE A 58 -9.62 1.10 -0.41
C ILE A 58 -9.21 0.02 0.58
N PHE A 59 -7.97 -0.44 0.50
CA PHE A 59 -7.37 -1.34 1.49
C PHE A 59 -6.49 -0.51 2.42
N VAL A 60 -6.70 -0.63 3.72
CA VAL A 60 -5.91 0.08 4.74
C VAL A 60 -5.12 -0.95 5.54
N THR A 61 -3.80 -0.88 5.43
CA THR A 61 -2.90 -1.86 6.04
C THR A 61 -2.87 -1.73 7.56
N HIS A 62 -2.72 -0.50 8.08
CA HIS A 62 -2.62 -0.21 9.51
C HIS A 62 -2.86 1.28 9.84
N ALA A 63 -2.74 1.67 11.12
CA ALA A 63 -3.14 2.98 11.61
C ALA A 63 -1.99 4.01 11.77
N HIS A 64 -0.79 3.78 11.24
CA HIS A 64 0.25 4.81 11.27
C HIS A 64 -0.16 6.04 10.45
N SER A 65 0.27 7.22 10.89
CA SER A 65 -0.18 8.49 10.33
C SER A 65 0.17 8.68 8.86
N ASP A 66 1.27 8.13 8.41
CA ASP A 66 1.77 8.17 7.03
C ASP A 66 1.05 7.19 6.08
N HIS A 67 0.13 6.37 6.60
CA HIS A 67 -0.72 5.48 5.82
C HIS A 67 -2.19 5.91 5.86
N ILE A 68 -2.68 6.36 7.03
CA ILE A 68 -4.11 6.50 7.26
C ILE A 68 -4.67 7.92 7.03
N PHE A 69 -3.89 8.99 7.21
CA PHE A 69 -4.48 10.33 7.20
C PHE A 69 -5.04 10.75 5.84
N GLY A 70 -4.49 10.25 4.76
CA GLY A 70 -5.06 10.45 3.43
C GLY A 70 -6.42 9.79 3.23
N ILE A 71 -6.72 8.70 3.97
CA ILE A 71 -8.00 7.96 3.90
C ILE A 71 -9.19 8.87 4.20
N PHE A 72 -9.08 9.74 5.20
CA PHE A 72 -10.16 10.67 5.55
C PHE A 72 -10.46 11.66 4.43
N TRP A 73 -9.44 12.08 3.69
CA TRP A 73 -9.59 12.93 2.51
C TRP A 73 -10.22 12.18 1.33
N LEU A 74 -9.86 10.91 1.12
CA LEU A 74 -10.49 10.07 0.10
C LEU A 74 -11.97 9.83 0.42
N ILE A 75 -12.29 9.38 1.64
CA ILE A 75 -13.69 9.18 2.08
C ILE A 75 -14.50 10.46 1.90
N ARG A 76 -13.96 11.63 2.31
CA ARG A 76 -14.63 12.92 2.13
C ARG A 76 -14.91 13.21 0.66
N ARG A 77 -13.89 13.14 -0.19
CA ARG A 77 -14.00 13.51 -1.61
C ARG A 77 -14.86 12.56 -2.40
N ILE A 78 -14.72 11.25 -2.15
CA ILE A 78 -15.57 10.23 -2.79
C ILE A 78 -17.02 10.38 -2.33
N GLY A 79 -17.28 10.55 -1.03
CA GLY A 79 -18.63 10.78 -0.53
C GLY A 79 -19.27 12.06 -1.06
N GLU A 80 -18.50 13.15 -1.25
CA GLU A 80 -18.98 14.36 -1.92
C GLU A 80 -19.29 14.12 -3.41
N THR A 81 -18.52 13.27 -4.07
CA THR A 81 -18.74 12.88 -5.48
C THR A 81 -20.00 12.04 -5.63
N MET A 82 -20.24 11.11 -4.71
CA MET A 82 -21.49 10.33 -4.62
C MET A 82 -22.70 11.23 -4.40
N ASN A 83 -22.63 12.17 -3.46
CA ASN A 83 -23.72 13.11 -3.15
C ASN A 83 -24.06 14.04 -4.33
N LYS A 84 -23.13 14.28 -5.24
CA LYS A 84 -23.35 15.05 -6.48
C LYS A 84 -23.87 14.21 -7.63
N GLY A 85 -24.13 12.91 -7.43
CA GLY A 85 -24.53 11.98 -8.48
C GLY A 85 -23.47 11.76 -9.57
N LYS A 86 -22.19 11.95 -9.22
CA LYS A 86 -21.05 11.77 -10.16
C LYS A 86 -20.29 10.46 -9.95
N MET A 87 -20.75 9.64 -9.04
CA MET A 87 -20.24 8.30 -8.78
C MET A 87 -21.40 7.39 -8.39
N ASP A 88 -21.60 6.34 -9.15
CA ASP A 88 -22.55 5.27 -8.85
C ASP A 88 -21.86 4.17 -8.02
N GLY A 89 -22.67 3.22 -7.49
CA GLY A 89 -22.17 2.08 -6.73
C GLY A 89 -21.73 2.45 -5.30
N ILE A 90 -20.84 1.66 -4.75
CA ILE A 90 -20.37 1.74 -3.36
C ILE A 90 -18.87 2.00 -3.32
N LEU A 91 -18.39 2.54 -2.19
CA LEU A 91 -16.99 2.50 -1.77
C LEU A 91 -16.86 1.46 -0.68
N THR A 92 -15.97 0.49 -0.83
CA THR A 92 -15.62 -0.47 0.20
C THR A 92 -14.26 -0.14 0.80
N VAL A 93 -14.21 0.02 2.11
CA VAL A 93 -12.97 0.21 2.88
C VAL A 93 -12.66 -1.09 3.62
N TYR A 94 -11.58 -1.74 3.24
CA TYR A 94 -11.12 -3.00 3.84
C TYR A 94 -10.13 -2.69 4.95
N ALA A 95 -10.38 -3.18 6.15
CA ALA A 95 -9.52 -3.01 7.31
C ALA A 95 -9.83 -4.07 8.37
N HIS A 96 -8.89 -4.35 9.28
CA HIS A 96 -9.21 -5.14 10.47
C HIS A 96 -10.15 -4.36 11.41
N LYS A 97 -10.82 -5.07 12.33
CA LYS A 97 -11.93 -4.51 13.13
C LYS A 97 -11.57 -3.21 13.86
N GLU A 98 -10.47 -3.19 14.60
CA GLU A 98 -10.07 -2.04 15.41
C GLU A 98 -9.73 -0.82 14.54
N LEU A 99 -9.11 -1.06 13.37
CA LEU A 99 -8.79 -0.01 12.41
C LEU A 99 -10.03 0.57 11.75
N ALA A 100 -10.98 -0.29 11.35
CA ALA A 100 -12.26 0.15 10.80
C ALA A 100 -13.05 0.98 11.80
N ASP A 101 -13.13 0.55 13.07
CA ASP A 101 -13.79 1.31 14.14
C ASP A 101 -13.14 2.69 14.35
N PHE A 102 -11.81 2.74 14.32
CA PHE A 102 -11.07 4.00 14.41
C PHE A 102 -11.37 4.93 13.22
N ILE A 103 -11.33 4.41 11.99
CA ILE A 103 -11.65 5.21 10.80
C ILE A 103 -13.08 5.75 10.87
N ILE A 104 -14.05 4.92 11.26
CA ILE A 104 -15.46 5.32 11.43
C ILE A 104 -15.59 6.41 12.49
N TYR A 105 -14.97 6.22 13.66
CA TYR A 105 -15.04 7.17 14.77
C TYR A 105 -14.46 8.53 14.37
N VAL A 106 -13.25 8.57 13.84
CA VAL A 106 -12.58 9.80 13.40
C VAL A 106 -13.39 10.46 12.29
N SER A 107 -13.83 9.70 11.28
CA SER A 107 -14.64 10.23 10.17
C SER A 107 -15.92 10.90 10.67
N LYS A 108 -16.66 10.28 11.59
CA LYS A 108 -17.87 10.86 12.19
C LYS A 108 -17.59 12.14 12.99
N THR A 109 -16.37 12.30 13.50
CA THR A 109 -15.96 13.47 14.28
C THR A 109 -15.56 14.64 13.37
N ILE A 110 -14.85 14.38 12.26
CA ILE A 110 -14.21 15.44 11.47
C ILE A 110 -14.85 15.70 10.11
N LEU A 111 -15.65 14.75 9.57
CA LEU A 111 -16.26 14.88 8.26
C LEU A 111 -17.69 15.43 8.34
N PRO A 112 -18.17 16.11 7.26
CA PRO A 112 -19.55 16.59 7.21
C PRO A 112 -20.56 15.45 7.30
N ASN A 113 -21.67 15.66 8.02
CA ASN A 113 -22.75 14.69 8.18
C ASN A 113 -23.26 14.12 6.84
N LYS A 114 -23.32 14.94 5.78
CA LYS A 114 -23.72 14.49 4.44
C LYS A 114 -22.81 13.39 3.86
N VAL A 115 -21.56 13.27 4.34
CA VAL A 115 -20.63 12.20 3.93
C VAL A 115 -20.80 11.00 4.86
N THR A 116 -20.83 11.23 6.17
CA THR A 116 -20.92 10.12 7.15
C THR A 116 -22.30 9.45 7.18
N SER A 117 -23.35 10.12 6.67
CA SER A 117 -24.65 9.48 6.45
C SER A 117 -24.68 8.42 5.34
N LEU A 118 -23.63 8.36 4.52
CA LEU A 118 -23.44 7.29 3.52
C LEU A 118 -22.88 5.99 4.11
N PHE A 119 -22.43 6.01 5.38
CA PHE A 119 -21.85 4.83 6.02
C PHE A 119 -22.91 3.75 6.25
N GLY A 120 -22.57 2.51 5.86
CA GLY A 120 -23.46 1.35 5.91
C GLY A 120 -24.39 1.19 4.70
N ASP A 121 -24.44 2.17 3.80
CA ASP A 121 -25.20 2.13 2.55
C ASP A 121 -24.31 2.27 1.32
N ARG A 122 -23.69 3.43 1.14
CA ARG A 122 -22.83 3.75 -0.01
C ARG A 122 -21.33 3.67 0.31
N ILE A 123 -20.95 3.77 1.58
CA ILE A 123 -19.59 3.60 2.08
C ILE A 123 -19.62 2.46 3.09
N ILE A 124 -19.04 1.32 2.73
CA ILE A 124 -19.07 0.08 3.49
C ILE A 124 -17.68 -0.19 4.09
N PHE A 125 -17.63 -0.62 5.33
CA PHE A 125 -16.41 -1.09 5.98
C PHE A 125 -16.42 -2.63 6.01
N SER A 126 -15.55 -3.23 5.20
CA SER A 126 -15.40 -4.68 5.09
C SER A 126 -14.29 -5.15 6.03
N ILE A 127 -14.71 -5.80 7.12
CA ILE A 127 -13.78 -6.33 8.11
C ILE A 127 -13.12 -7.60 7.59
N HIS A 128 -11.81 -7.72 7.82
CA HIS A 128 -11.06 -8.92 7.52
C HIS A 128 -10.25 -9.43 8.72
N GLU A 129 -9.96 -10.71 8.70
CA GLU A 129 -9.08 -11.40 9.62
C GLU A 129 -7.95 -12.10 8.87
N ASP A 130 -7.01 -12.69 9.63
CA ASP A 130 -5.86 -13.40 9.04
C ASP A 130 -6.33 -14.53 8.12
N ARG A 131 -5.73 -14.62 6.94
CA ARG A 131 -6.04 -15.59 5.88
C ARG A 131 -7.42 -15.48 5.24
N ASP A 132 -8.14 -14.40 5.47
CA ASP A 132 -9.40 -14.14 4.77
C ASP A 132 -9.19 -13.97 3.26
N GLU A 133 -10.11 -14.54 2.48
CA GLU A 133 -10.15 -14.38 1.04
C GLU A 133 -11.21 -13.37 0.63
N ARG A 134 -10.90 -12.52 -0.34
CA ARG A 134 -11.79 -11.50 -0.90
C ARG A 134 -11.62 -11.43 -2.42
N THR A 135 -12.69 -11.05 -3.11
CA THR A 135 -12.60 -10.64 -4.51
C THR A 135 -12.68 -9.11 -4.56
N ILE A 136 -11.60 -8.46 -5.00
CA ILE A 136 -11.49 -7.01 -5.12
C ILE A 136 -11.06 -6.69 -6.54
N ILE A 137 -11.72 -5.74 -7.20
CA ILE A 137 -11.51 -5.41 -8.63
C ILE A 137 -11.37 -6.67 -9.53
N GLY A 138 -12.17 -7.69 -9.26
CA GLY A 138 -12.19 -8.94 -10.04
C GLY A 138 -11.02 -9.90 -9.79
N ASN A 139 -10.06 -9.56 -8.93
CA ASN A 139 -8.94 -10.40 -8.56
C ASN A 139 -9.17 -11.07 -7.19
N LYS A 140 -8.54 -12.23 -6.97
CA LYS A 140 -8.58 -12.91 -5.68
C LYS A 140 -7.50 -12.34 -4.76
N PHE A 141 -7.90 -11.90 -3.58
CA PHE A 141 -7.01 -11.42 -2.51
C PHE A 141 -7.05 -12.40 -1.34
N THR A 142 -5.88 -12.76 -0.83
CA THR A 142 -5.71 -13.39 0.48
C THR A 142 -5.06 -12.38 1.40
N VAL A 143 -5.77 -11.94 2.43
CA VAL A 143 -5.29 -10.96 3.41
C VAL A 143 -4.55 -11.70 4.51
N PHE A 144 -3.47 -11.13 5.03
CA PHE A 144 -2.70 -11.77 6.09
C PHE A 144 -2.18 -10.78 7.14
N ASP A 145 -2.23 -11.21 8.39
CA ASP A 145 -1.65 -10.48 9.52
C ASP A 145 -0.12 -10.67 9.53
N LEU A 146 0.64 -9.58 9.55
CA LEU A 146 2.10 -9.63 9.65
C LEU A 146 2.59 -10.17 10.99
N GLY A 147 1.77 -10.09 12.04
CA GLY A 147 2.16 -10.42 13.40
C GLY A 147 3.06 -9.35 14.03
N SER A 148 2.93 -8.10 13.58
CA SER A 148 3.68 -6.97 14.13
C SER A 148 3.44 -6.80 15.63
N THR A 149 4.52 -6.49 16.36
CA THR A 149 4.47 -6.20 17.80
C THR A 149 4.29 -4.71 18.11
N LYS A 150 4.38 -3.84 17.09
CA LYS A 150 4.16 -2.40 17.25
C LYS A 150 2.68 -2.03 17.11
N MET A 151 2.10 -2.43 16.01
CA MET A 151 0.74 -2.11 15.63
C MET A 151 0.22 -3.22 14.71
N LYS A 152 -1.00 -3.69 14.98
CA LYS A 152 -1.65 -4.69 14.13
C LYS A 152 -1.74 -4.19 12.70
N GLN A 153 -1.15 -4.92 11.77
CA GLN A 153 -1.12 -4.58 10.37
C GLN A 153 -1.28 -5.80 9.47
N PHE A 154 -1.83 -5.54 8.30
CA PHE A 154 -2.14 -6.55 7.31
C PHE A 154 -1.49 -6.23 5.98
N GLY A 155 -0.93 -7.27 5.36
CA GLY A 155 -0.59 -7.31 3.96
C GLY A 155 -1.60 -8.11 3.15
N PHE A 156 -1.34 -8.26 1.87
CA PHE A 156 -2.15 -9.10 0.99
C PHE A 156 -1.32 -9.79 -0.09
N ARG A 157 -1.85 -10.93 -0.52
CA ARG A 157 -1.49 -11.62 -1.75
C ARG A 157 -2.64 -11.45 -2.75
N MET A 158 -2.36 -10.99 -3.95
CA MET A 158 -3.32 -10.87 -5.06
C MET A 158 -2.98 -11.88 -6.15
N GLU A 159 -3.97 -12.67 -6.58
CA GLU A 159 -3.89 -13.52 -7.76
C GLU A 159 -4.64 -12.85 -8.92
N TYR A 160 -3.97 -12.69 -10.05
CA TYR A 160 -4.48 -11.98 -11.22
C TYR A 160 -4.04 -12.67 -12.53
N GLU A 161 -4.72 -12.39 -13.62
CA GLU A 161 -4.37 -12.80 -15.00
C GLU A 161 -3.82 -14.24 -15.14
N GLY A 162 -4.61 -15.25 -14.76
CA GLY A 162 -4.25 -16.66 -14.98
C GLY A 162 -3.26 -17.22 -13.95
N ALA A 163 -3.36 -16.78 -12.69
CA ALA A 163 -2.59 -17.22 -11.55
C ALA A 163 -1.20 -16.57 -11.37
N LYS A 164 -0.93 -15.42 -11.98
CA LYS A 164 0.17 -14.55 -11.57
C LYS A 164 -0.08 -14.01 -10.16
N VAL A 165 0.99 -13.74 -9.43
CA VAL A 165 0.94 -13.37 -8.02
C VAL A 165 1.67 -12.05 -7.76
N PHE A 166 0.96 -11.12 -7.12
CA PHE A 166 1.53 -9.93 -6.50
C PHE A 166 1.35 -10.00 -4.98
N VAL A 167 2.40 -9.65 -4.23
CA VAL A 167 2.36 -9.61 -2.76
C VAL A 167 2.81 -8.24 -2.26
N ASP A 168 2.06 -7.71 -1.32
CA ASP A 168 2.38 -6.48 -0.59
C ASP A 168 2.25 -6.73 0.91
N PRO A 169 3.35 -6.82 1.66
CA PRO A 169 3.33 -6.99 3.11
C PRO A 169 2.93 -5.74 3.89
N GLY A 170 2.99 -4.56 3.29
CA GLY A 170 2.88 -3.29 4.00
C GLY A 170 4.25 -2.70 4.38
N ASP A 171 4.35 -2.01 5.53
CA ASP A 171 5.55 -1.23 5.90
C ASP A 171 6.51 -1.92 6.88
N GLU A 172 6.31 -3.19 7.16
CA GLU A 172 7.27 -4.04 7.89
C GLU A 172 7.73 -5.22 7.01
N PRO A 173 8.90 -5.79 7.28
CA PRO A 173 9.38 -6.98 6.58
C PRO A 173 8.38 -8.13 6.65
N LEU A 174 8.18 -8.84 5.55
CA LEU A 174 7.34 -10.03 5.53
C LEU A 174 7.85 -11.05 6.56
N SER A 175 6.99 -11.43 7.50
CA SER A 175 7.31 -12.40 8.55
C SER A 175 7.30 -13.85 8.04
N GLU A 176 8.10 -14.72 8.65
CA GLU A 176 8.22 -16.14 8.27
C GLU A 176 6.88 -16.88 8.22
N ARG A 177 5.93 -16.52 9.09
CA ARG A 177 4.57 -17.09 9.11
C ARG A 177 3.79 -16.91 7.81
N ASN A 178 4.24 -15.97 6.95
CA ASN A 178 3.58 -15.60 5.71
C ASN A 178 4.41 -15.92 4.45
N TYR A 179 5.57 -16.56 4.58
CA TYR A 179 6.43 -16.89 3.45
C TYR A 179 5.73 -17.78 2.41
N ASP A 180 4.81 -18.63 2.84
CA ASP A 180 3.98 -19.46 1.95
C ASP A 180 3.17 -18.63 0.94
N LEU A 181 2.74 -17.43 1.32
CA LEU A 181 1.97 -16.53 0.47
C LEU A 181 2.81 -15.78 -0.58
N ALA A 182 4.10 -15.59 -0.30
CA ALA A 182 5.00 -14.85 -1.19
C ALA A 182 5.93 -15.76 -2.01
N LYS A 183 6.01 -17.04 -1.67
CA LYS A 183 6.88 -18.00 -2.40
C LYS A 183 6.50 -18.08 -3.88
N ASN A 184 7.51 -17.89 -4.76
CA ASN A 184 7.38 -17.88 -6.21
C ASN A 184 6.46 -16.76 -6.74
N ALA A 185 6.29 -15.66 -6.02
CA ALA A 185 5.51 -14.52 -6.49
C ALA A 185 6.13 -13.92 -7.77
N ASP A 186 5.27 -13.50 -8.69
CA ASP A 186 5.72 -12.78 -9.89
C ASP A 186 6.20 -11.38 -9.54
N TRP A 187 5.54 -10.75 -8.56
CA TRP A 187 5.90 -9.44 -8.04
C TRP A 187 5.77 -9.38 -6.52
N MET A 188 6.70 -8.73 -5.86
CA MET A 188 6.60 -8.35 -4.46
C MET A 188 6.96 -6.87 -4.31
N ALA A 189 6.06 -6.07 -3.75
CA ALA A 189 6.41 -4.78 -3.21
C ALA A 189 6.89 -5.00 -1.76
N HIS A 190 7.99 -4.38 -1.36
CA HIS A 190 8.55 -4.57 -0.03
C HIS A 190 9.17 -3.27 0.49
N GLU A 191 8.98 -3.00 1.78
CA GLU A 191 9.62 -1.87 2.40
C GLU A 191 11.14 -2.01 2.38
N ALA A 192 11.82 -0.88 2.24
CA ALA A 192 13.28 -0.80 2.29
C ALA A 192 13.67 0.59 2.86
N PHE A 193 13.73 0.68 4.18
CA PHE A 193 13.86 1.97 4.86
C PHE A 193 15.11 2.75 4.43
N CYS A 194 16.23 2.06 4.26
CA CYS A 194 17.50 2.62 3.78
C CYS A 194 18.39 1.55 3.16
N THR A 195 19.54 1.94 2.61
CA THR A 195 20.58 0.97 2.22
C THR A 195 21.27 0.37 3.44
N TYR A 196 21.86 -0.81 3.30
CA TYR A 196 22.62 -1.47 4.37
C TYR A 196 23.81 -0.62 4.87
N GLU A 197 24.42 0.16 3.98
CA GLU A 197 25.49 1.09 4.32
C GLU A 197 25.02 2.16 5.33
N ASP A 198 23.80 2.66 5.13
CA ASP A 198 23.23 3.73 5.98
C ASP A 198 22.51 3.23 7.24
N ARG A 199 22.49 1.91 7.51
CA ARG A 199 21.72 1.32 8.62
C ARG A 199 22.08 1.89 9.99
N GLU A 200 23.36 2.28 10.20
CA GLU A 200 23.79 2.88 11.47
C GLU A 200 23.26 4.31 11.67
N ARG A 201 23.03 5.01 10.56
CA ARG A 201 22.45 6.35 10.54
C ARG A 201 20.95 6.33 10.75
N PHE A 202 20.24 5.49 10.03
CA PHE A 202 18.77 5.47 10.00
C PHE A 202 18.14 4.50 10.99
N LYS A 203 18.90 3.53 11.50
CA LYS A 203 18.46 2.55 12.50
C LYS A 203 17.19 1.80 12.10
N PRO A 204 17.12 1.17 10.89
CA PRO A 204 15.91 0.51 10.42
C PRO A 204 15.45 -0.59 11.37
N TYR A 205 16.35 -1.41 11.88
CA TYR A 205 16.00 -2.56 12.73
C TYR A 205 15.37 -2.16 14.06
N GLU A 206 15.80 -1.01 14.65
CA GLU A 206 15.18 -0.48 15.86
C GLU A 206 13.75 0.02 15.61
N LYS A 207 13.40 0.23 14.35
CA LYS A 207 12.10 0.69 13.88
C LYS A 207 11.25 -0.41 13.25
N HIS A 208 11.71 -1.67 13.33
CA HIS A 208 11.10 -2.85 12.69
C HIS A 208 11.06 -2.79 11.16
N HIS A 209 12.04 -2.11 10.56
CA HIS A 209 12.20 -2.04 9.11
C HIS A 209 13.45 -2.80 8.65
N SER A 210 13.57 -2.96 7.35
CA SER A 210 14.70 -3.60 6.68
C SER A 210 15.54 -2.63 5.85
N THR A 211 16.66 -3.12 5.36
CA THR A 211 17.46 -2.45 4.34
C THR A 211 17.10 -2.99 2.96
N ALA A 212 17.50 -2.29 1.89
CA ALA A 212 17.32 -2.77 0.52
C ALA A 212 17.99 -4.14 0.30
N MET A 213 19.17 -4.37 0.91
CA MET A 213 19.86 -5.67 0.87
C MET A 213 19.06 -6.78 1.57
N ASP A 214 18.42 -6.49 2.70
CA ASP A 214 17.62 -7.47 3.44
C ASP A 214 16.36 -7.84 2.63
N ALA A 215 15.68 -6.83 2.04
CA ALA A 215 14.55 -7.05 1.14
C ALA A 215 14.96 -7.92 -0.07
N GLY A 216 16.13 -7.65 -0.65
CA GLY A 216 16.69 -8.47 -1.73
C GLY A 216 16.93 -9.93 -1.30
N ARG A 217 17.58 -10.15 -0.15
CA ARG A 217 17.81 -11.51 0.39
C ARG A 217 16.51 -12.27 0.64
N LEU A 218 15.51 -11.59 1.14
CA LEU A 218 14.19 -12.19 1.35
C LEU A 218 13.56 -12.59 0.02
N ALA A 219 13.55 -11.69 -0.97
CA ALA A 219 13.01 -11.95 -2.30
C ALA A 219 13.69 -13.16 -2.98
N GLU A 220 15.03 -13.27 -2.87
CA GLU A 220 15.79 -14.41 -3.38
C GLU A 220 15.38 -15.71 -2.69
N SER A 221 15.30 -15.72 -1.35
CA SER A 221 14.93 -16.90 -0.57
C SER A 221 13.53 -17.42 -0.89
N LEU A 222 12.63 -16.51 -1.30
CA LEU A 222 11.24 -16.82 -1.68
C LEU A 222 11.07 -17.06 -3.18
N SER A 223 12.13 -16.96 -3.97
CA SER A 223 12.11 -17.11 -5.44
C SER A 223 11.13 -16.13 -6.11
N VAL A 224 11.08 -14.90 -5.62
CA VAL A 224 10.33 -13.80 -6.25
C VAL A 224 10.98 -13.45 -7.58
N LYS A 225 10.20 -13.03 -8.60
CA LYS A 225 10.76 -12.66 -9.91
C LYS A 225 11.09 -11.17 -10.01
N ASN A 226 10.20 -10.32 -9.51
CA ASN A 226 10.30 -8.86 -9.58
C ASN A 226 10.09 -8.26 -8.18
N LEU A 227 11.08 -7.48 -7.71
CA LEU A 227 11.05 -6.81 -6.41
C LEU A 227 10.91 -5.31 -6.61
N ILE A 228 9.87 -4.72 -6.01
CA ILE A 228 9.69 -3.26 -5.93
C ILE A 228 10.05 -2.82 -4.52
N LEU A 229 10.98 -1.87 -4.40
CA LEU A 229 11.41 -1.29 -3.13
C LEU A 229 10.74 0.06 -2.92
N TYR A 230 10.05 0.22 -1.81
CA TYR A 230 9.37 1.46 -1.42
C TYR A 230 9.50 1.72 0.08
N HIS A 231 8.74 2.64 0.65
CA HIS A 231 8.80 3.06 2.07
C HIS A 231 10.21 3.49 2.50
N THR A 232 10.85 4.28 1.64
CA THR A 232 12.26 4.67 1.78
C THR A 232 12.43 5.97 2.55
N GLU A 233 13.65 6.21 3.04
CA GLU A 233 14.05 7.55 3.45
C GLU A 233 14.16 8.50 2.22
N ASP A 234 14.12 9.80 2.46
CA ASP A 234 14.10 10.83 1.41
C ASP A 234 15.37 11.69 1.32
N LYS A 235 16.39 11.41 2.15
CA LYS A 235 17.62 12.23 2.19
C LYS A 235 18.57 11.92 1.04
N THR A 236 18.37 10.79 0.37
CA THR A 236 19.20 10.33 -0.75
C THR A 236 18.43 10.21 -2.06
N LEU A 237 17.29 10.89 -2.23
CA LEU A 237 16.41 10.78 -3.40
C LEU A 237 17.13 10.87 -4.74
N ALA A 238 18.06 11.84 -4.89
CA ALA A 238 18.78 12.04 -6.15
C ALA A 238 19.61 10.82 -6.61
N THR A 239 20.01 9.95 -5.69
CA THR A 239 20.80 8.74 -5.95
C THR A 239 20.10 7.47 -5.51
N ARG A 240 18.86 7.58 -5.03
CA ARG A 240 18.10 6.47 -4.42
C ARG A 240 18.01 5.26 -5.34
N LYS A 241 17.62 5.45 -6.59
CA LYS A 241 17.45 4.34 -7.55
C LYS A 241 18.74 3.53 -7.67
N GLU A 242 19.85 4.18 -7.95
CA GLU A 242 21.15 3.52 -8.09
C GLU A 242 21.58 2.85 -6.78
N ARG A 243 21.53 3.58 -5.66
CA ARG A 243 22.01 3.07 -4.37
C ARG A 243 21.22 1.88 -3.86
N TYR A 244 19.88 1.93 -3.94
CA TYR A 244 19.02 0.85 -3.46
C TYR A 244 19.08 -0.37 -4.39
N THR A 245 19.14 -0.16 -5.71
CA THR A 245 19.35 -1.25 -6.66
C THR A 245 20.66 -1.97 -6.39
N ASN A 246 21.79 -1.24 -6.32
CA ASN A 246 23.11 -1.81 -6.04
C ASN A 246 23.17 -2.51 -4.67
N ASP A 247 22.38 -2.06 -3.70
CA ASP A 247 22.34 -2.69 -2.37
C ASP A 247 21.52 -3.99 -2.39
N ALA A 248 20.36 -4.00 -3.04
CA ALA A 248 19.51 -5.18 -3.17
C ALA A 248 20.13 -6.27 -4.06
N GLU A 249 20.86 -5.90 -5.12
CA GLU A 249 21.59 -6.83 -6.00
C GLU A 249 22.64 -7.69 -5.25
N LYS A 250 23.10 -7.25 -4.08
CA LYS A 250 23.99 -8.06 -3.23
C LYS A 250 23.31 -9.31 -2.67
N GLY A 251 21.98 -9.36 -2.71
CA GLY A 251 21.18 -10.45 -2.17
C GLY A 251 20.11 -11.01 -3.08
N PHE A 252 19.89 -10.42 -4.26
CA PHE A 252 18.82 -10.81 -5.18
C PHE A 252 19.25 -10.78 -6.63
N SER A 253 18.97 -11.86 -7.36
CA SER A 253 19.33 -12.05 -8.76
C SER A 253 18.18 -11.74 -9.74
N GLY A 254 16.98 -11.47 -9.25
CA GLY A 254 15.82 -11.12 -10.07
C GLY A 254 15.78 -9.64 -10.46
N ASN A 255 14.64 -9.18 -10.94
CA ASN A 255 14.49 -7.78 -11.36
C ASN A 255 14.19 -6.87 -10.15
N ILE A 256 14.91 -5.76 -10.02
CA ILE A 256 14.76 -4.78 -8.94
C ILE A 256 14.23 -3.47 -9.50
N PHE A 257 13.24 -2.91 -8.84
CA PHE A 257 12.63 -1.64 -9.18
C PHE A 257 12.60 -0.73 -7.94
N VAL A 258 13.08 0.49 -8.10
CA VAL A 258 13.07 1.54 -7.07
C VAL A 258 12.34 2.74 -7.63
N PRO A 259 11.02 2.81 -7.51
CA PRO A 259 10.20 3.81 -8.17
C PRO A 259 10.33 5.20 -7.56
N ASP A 260 10.02 6.21 -8.35
CA ASP A 260 9.62 7.54 -7.88
C ASP A 260 8.09 7.62 -7.75
N ASP A 261 7.59 8.66 -7.06
CA ASP A 261 6.15 8.90 -6.91
C ASP A 261 5.48 9.07 -8.28
N GLY A 262 4.46 8.27 -8.56
CA GLY A 262 3.71 8.23 -9.81
C GLY A 262 4.19 7.18 -10.81
N GLU A 263 5.34 6.53 -10.61
CA GLU A 263 5.77 5.47 -11.52
C GLU A 263 4.83 4.26 -11.49
N SER A 264 4.66 3.61 -12.63
CA SER A 264 3.73 2.49 -12.78
C SER A 264 4.34 1.30 -13.50
N PHE A 265 3.86 0.11 -13.15
CA PHE A 265 4.27 -1.18 -13.68
C PHE A 265 3.05 -1.93 -14.23
N ILE A 266 3.25 -2.66 -15.31
CA ILE A 266 2.28 -3.65 -15.77
C ILE A 266 2.66 -4.98 -15.09
N LEU A 267 1.78 -5.46 -14.24
CA LEU A 267 1.98 -6.70 -13.51
C LEU A 267 1.82 -7.93 -14.42
#